data_377b7877db5e158cc1bc7df0ea7a7189
#
_entry.id   377b7877db5e158cc1bc7df0ea7a7189
#
_cell.length_a   1.000
_cell.length_b   1.000
_cell.length_c   1.000
_cell.angle_alpha   90.00
_cell.angle_beta   90.00
_cell.angle_gamma   90.00
#
_symmetry.space_group_name_H-M   'P 1'
#
loop_
_entity.id
_entity.type
_entity.pdbx_description
1 polymer ?
#
loop_
_entity_poly.entity_id
_entity_poly.type
_entity_poly.pdbx_seq_one_letter_code
_entity_poly.pdbx_strand_id
1 'polypeptide(L)'
;LLLATGGIGRVYEFTTNSAIATGDGITFAYELGAPIKNLSLVQFHPTAFNNRHTRECFLISEAVRGEGAYLLNAAGERFMQRYDDRLELAPRDVVSHAIILESRRQDSQEFYLDISHKDPEFLKHRFPMIYENLLKQGYDLTTDRIPIFPCQHYLMGGIDVNADSRTALDRLYAAGECSHTGVHGNNRLASNSLLEALVFSRHAAMDIAKHLSEVPDTFEEHSFPHDPDAPPIPQGLRTEIRHIMQHSYFVIPDKEAAAAGFERVARIRQMLLEGNYRINADYIEAKSLATVAYLILKEVI
;
A
#
# COMPACT_ATOMS: atom_id res chain seq x y z
N LEU A 1 1.52 -23.10 -8.87
CA LEU A 1 1.09 -22.20 -7.79
C LEU A 1 0.79 -20.82 -8.35
N LEU A 2 -0.33 -20.19 -7.94
CA LEU A 2 -0.65 -18.81 -8.25
C LEU A 2 -0.68 -17.99 -6.95
N LEU A 3 0.17 -16.96 -6.85
CA LEU A 3 0.15 -15.99 -5.77
C LEU A 3 -0.84 -14.86 -6.11
N ALA A 4 -1.86 -14.67 -5.27
CA ALA A 4 -2.85 -13.60 -5.37
C ALA A 4 -3.04 -12.95 -3.98
N THR A 5 -1.93 -12.54 -3.37
CA THR A 5 -1.83 -12.23 -1.94
C THR A 5 -2.05 -10.75 -1.60
N GLY A 6 -2.35 -9.92 -2.61
CA GLY A 6 -2.53 -8.48 -2.40
C GLY A 6 -1.21 -7.74 -2.16
N GLY A 7 -1.32 -6.51 -1.68
CA GLY A 7 -0.21 -5.57 -1.59
C GLY A 7 0.54 -5.57 -0.26
N ILE A 8 1.12 -4.41 0.04
CA ILE A 8 2.10 -4.22 1.13
C ILE A 8 1.70 -3.12 2.14
N GLY A 9 0.45 -2.64 2.09
CA GLY A 9 0.07 -1.41 2.81
C GLY A 9 0.40 -1.41 4.29
N ARG A 10 0.43 -2.59 4.90
CA ARG A 10 0.73 -2.73 6.34
C ARG A 10 2.20 -2.48 6.72
N VAL A 11 3.07 -2.23 5.74
CA VAL A 11 4.45 -1.78 6.00
C VAL A 11 4.52 -0.30 6.41
N TYR A 12 3.44 0.47 6.20
CA TYR A 12 3.29 1.85 6.65
C TYR A 12 2.44 1.96 7.92
N GLU A 13 2.55 3.08 8.62
CA GLU A 13 1.74 3.35 9.82
C GLU A 13 0.26 3.49 9.47
N PHE A 14 -0.03 4.20 8.36
CA PHE A 14 -1.38 4.47 7.89
C PHE A 14 -1.56 4.02 6.44
N THR A 15 -2.63 3.28 6.19
CA THR A 15 -2.94 2.72 4.87
C THR A 15 -4.44 2.58 4.68
N THR A 16 -4.90 2.60 3.44
CA THR A 16 -6.28 2.21 3.10
C THR A 16 -6.44 0.70 2.94
N ASN A 17 -5.35 -0.07 3.07
CA ASN A 17 -5.39 -1.51 2.91
C ASN A 17 -5.81 -2.21 4.21
N SER A 18 -6.46 -3.36 4.06
CA SER A 18 -6.84 -4.23 5.17
C SER A 18 -5.63 -4.79 5.94
N ALA A 19 -5.89 -5.36 7.12
CA ALA A 19 -4.85 -5.89 8.01
C ALA A 19 -3.97 -6.99 7.38
N ILE A 20 -4.46 -7.67 6.33
CA ILE A 20 -3.76 -8.78 5.67
C ILE A 20 -2.78 -8.35 4.56
N ALA A 21 -2.69 -7.05 4.23
CA ALA A 21 -1.79 -6.54 3.18
C ALA A 21 -0.35 -6.40 3.71
N THR A 22 0.29 -7.51 4.04
CA THR A 22 1.60 -7.62 4.70
C THR A 22 2.75 -7.94 3.75
N GLY A 23 2.46 -8.22 2.47
CA GLY A 23 3.47 -8.51 1.46
C GLY A 23 4.00 -9.95 1.49
N ASP A 24 3.24 -10.89 2.07
CA ASP A 24 3.68 -12.28 2.28
C ASP A 24 4.05 -12.98 0.96
N GLY A 25 3.21 -12.89 -0.08
CA GLY A 25 3.49 -13.52 -1.36
C GLY A 25 4.73 -12.94 -2.05
N ILE A 26 4.98 -11.64 -1.92
CA ILE A 26 6.19 -10.99 -2.43
C ILE A 26 7.42 -11.53 -1.70
N THR A 27 7.33 -11.66 -0.37
CA THR A 27 8.40 -12.23 0.45
C THR A 27 8.71 -13.67 0.08
N PHE A 28 7.67 -14.51 -0.07
CA PHE A 28 7.85 -15.93 -0.47
C PHE A 28 8.48 -16.05 -1.85
N ALA A 29 8.00 -15.27 -2.82
CA ALA A 29 8.57 -15.25 -4.16
C ALA A 29 10.05 -14.82 -4.16
N TYR A 30 10.38 -13.76 -3.40
CA TYR A 30 11.74 -13.26 -3.24
C TYR A 30 12.68 -14.33 -2.62
N GLU A 31 12.25 -15.01 -1.56
CA GLU A 31 13.03 -16.05 -0.89
C GLU A 31 13.25 -17.27 -1.78
N LEU A 32 12.33 -17.56 -2.69
CA LEU A 32 12.48 -18.59 -3.71
C LEU A 32 13.37 -18.16 -4.88
N GLY A 33 13.79 -16.90 -4.94
CA GLY A 33 14.64 -16.36 -6.00
C GLY A 33 13.89 -15.78 -7.20
N ALA A 34 12.58 -15.57 -7.11
CA ALA A 34 11.84 -14.86 -8.14
C ALA A 34 12.26 -13.38 -8.19
N PRO A 35 12.46 -12.79 -9.38
CA PRO A 35 12.73 -11.36 -9.51
C PRO A 35 11.58 -10.52 -8.96
N ILE A 36 11.94 -9.53 -8.16
CA ILE A 36 11.01 -8.50 -7.65
C ILE A 36 11.40 -7.18 -8.30
N LYS A 37 10.43 -6.40 -8.76
CA LYS A 37 10.67 -5.14 -9.47
C LYS A 37 9.87 -3.98 -8.89
N ASN A 38 10.50 -2.82 -8.87
CA ASN A 38 9.84 -1.53 -8.67
C ASN A 38 9.01 -1.43 -7.38
N LEU A 39 9.45 -2.07 -6.28
CA LEU A 39 8.74 -2.00 -5.00
C LEU A 39 8.67 -0.58 -4.43
N SER A 40 9.57 0.30 -4.87
CA SER A 40 9.52 1.74 -4.55
C SER A 40 8.35 2.46 -5.23
N LEU A 41 7.71 1.88 -6.25
CA LEU A 41 6.53 2.48 -6.87
C LEU A 41 5.28 2.28 -6.01
N VAL A 42 5.21 3.01 -4.92
CA VAL A 42 4.07 3.03 -3.99
C VAL A 42 3.19 4.24 -4.27
N GLN A 43 1.91 4.00 -4.49
CA GLN A 43 0.93 5.08 -4.63
C GLN A 43 0.38 5.48 -3.25
N PHE A 44 0.47 6.76 -2.93
CA PHE A 44 -0.17 7.37 -1.77
C PHE A 44 -1.46 8.07 -2.20
N HIS A 45 -2.55 7.82 -1.49
CA HIS A 45 -3.82 8.47 -1.75
C HIS A 45 -3.93 9.76 -0.93
N PRO A 46 -4.19 10.92 -1.55
CA PRO A 46 -4.15 12.21 -0.86
C PRO A 46 -5.30 12.43 0.14
N THR A 47 -6.46 11.80 -0.08
CA THR A 47 -7.68 12.05 0.68
C THR A 47 -8.13 10.83 1.48
N ALA A 48 -7.22 10.25 2.29
CA ALA A 48 -7.61 9.33 3.33
C ALA A 48 -8.16 10.11 4.53
N PHE A 49 -9.25 9.65 5.12
CA PHE A 49 -9.80 10.24 6.33
C PHE A 49 -8.77 10.14 7.47
N ASN A 50 -8.37 11.28 8.01
CA ASN A 50 -7.34 11.37 9.02
C ASN A 50 -7.88 11.04 10.41
N ASN A 51 -8.26 9.78 10.61
CA ASN A 51 -8.58 9.23 11.91
C ASN A 51 -7.32 8.56 12.49
N ARG A 52 -6.55 9.30 13.27
CA ARG A 52 -5.29 8.81 13.88
C ARG A 52 -5.49 7.68 14.90
N HIS A 53 -6.73 7.26 15.15
CA HIS A 53 -7.04 6.17 16.11
C HIS A 53 -6.94 4.79 15.48
N THR A 54 -6.98 4.68 14.15
CA THR A 54 -6.88 3.41 13.42
C THR A 54 -5.79 3.48 12.36
N ARG A 55 -5.10 2.36 12.14
CA ARG A 55 -4.10 2.25 11.05
C ARG A 55 -4.75 2.08 9.69
N GLU A 56 -5.96 1.51 9.64
CA GLU A 56 -6.74 1.36 8.43
C GLU A 56 -7.58 2.63 8.23
N CYS A 57 -7.16 3.44 7.28
CA CYS A 57 -7.78 4.72 6.99
C CYS A 57 -8.96 4.53 6.04
N PHE A 58 -10.09 5.15 6.36
CA PHE A 58 -11.21 5.19 5.43
C PHE A 58 -10.85 6.04 4.21
N LEU A 59 -11.05 5.47 3.01
CA LEU A 59 -10.76 6.14 1.76
C LEU A 59 -11.91 7.08 1.37
N ILE A 60 -11.63 8.38 1.28
CA ILE A 60 -12.53 9.33 0.60
C ILE A 60 -12.14 9.35 -0.87
N SER A 61 -13.01 8.79 -1.72
CA SER A 61 -12.76 8.66 -3.15
C SER A 61 -12.39 9.98 -3.81
N GLU A 62 -11.46 9.93 -4.78
CA GLU A 62 -11.13 11.12 -5.60
C GLU A 62 -12.33 11.68 -6.39
N ALA A 63 -13.41 10.89 -6.55
CA ALA A 63 -14.65 11.38 -7.14
C ALA A 63 -15.24 12.59 -6.39
N VAL A 64 -14.98 12.69 -5.07
CA VAL A 64 -15.40 13.87 -4.27
C VAL A 64 -14.64 15.12 -4.72
N ARG A 65 -13.33 15.03 -5.03
CA ARG A 65 -12.55 16.11 -5.65
C ARG A 65 -13.07 16.39 -7.07
N GLY A 66 -13.42 15.36 -7.82
CA GLY A 66 -14.01 15.46 -9.15
C GLY A 66 -15.34 16.23 -9.17
N GLU A 67 -16.15 16.14 -8.12
CA GLU A 67 -17.39 16.93 -7.95
C GLU A 67 -17.12 18.36 -7.44
N GLY A 68 -15.85 18.75 -7.25
CA GLY A 68 -15.44 20.12 -6.95
C GLY A 68 -15.14 20.38 -5.48
N ALA A 69 -14.81 19.36 -4.68
CA ALA A 69 -14.34 19.57 -3.32
C ALA A 69 -13.01 20.33 -3.31
N TYR A 70 -12.86 21.23 -2.34
CA TYR A 70 -11.64 21.99 -2.11
C TYR A 70 -10.71 21.29 -1.13
N LEU A 71 -9.40 21.45 -1.33
CA LEU A 71 -8.37 21.05 -0.38
C LEU A 71 -7.92 22.30 0.40
N LEU A 72 -8.08 22.23 1.71
CA LEU A 72 -7.76 23.34 2.62
C LEU A 72 -6.59 22.94 3.54
N ASN A 73 -5.71 23.91 3.82
CA ASN A 73 -4.67 23.78 4.83
C ASN A 73 -5.18 24.14 6.24
N ALA A 74 -4.31 24.11 7.26
CA ALA A 74 -4.65 24.45 8.65
C ALA A 74 -5.25 25.86 8.81
N ALA A 75 -4.83 26.83 7.98
CA ALA A 75 -5.38 28.18 7.97
C ALA A 75 -6.76 28.29 7.26
N GLY A 76 -7.26 27.19 6.68
CA GLY A 76 -8.50 27.18 5.91
C GLY A 76 -8.37 27.73 4.49
N GLU A 77 -7.14 27.86 3.98
CA GLU A 77 -6.87 28.35 2.62
C GLU A 77 -6.82 27.21 1.61
N ARG A 78 -7.37 27.42 0.41
CA ARG A 78 -7.10 26.55 -0.74
C ARG A 78 -5.65 26.74 -1.15
N PHE A 79 -4.88 25.66 -1.17
CA PHE A 79 -3.43 25.75 -1.40
C PHE A 79 -2.98 25.17 -2.75
N MET A 80 -3.80 24.36 -3.42
CA MET A 80 -3.41 23.65 -4.64
C MET A 80 -2.94 24.56 -5.78
N GLN A 81 -3.43 25.79 -5.86
CA GLN A 81 -3.00 26.78 -6.84
C GLN A 81 -1.51 27.16 -6.77
N ARG A 82 -0.83 26.83 -5.67
CA ARG A 82 0.60 27.06 -5.50
C ARG A 82 1.45 25.93 -6.14
N TYR A 83 0.80 24.80 -6.46
CA TYR A 83 1.49 23.58 -6.82
C TYR A 83 1.14 23.03 -8.22
N ASP A 84 -0.11 23.21 -8.69
CA ASP A 84 -0.56 22.69 -9.99
C ASP A 84 -1.77 23.47 -10.52
N ASP A 85 -1.74 23.81 -11.81
CA ASP A 85 -2.81 24.57 -12.48
C ASP A 85 -4.13 23.79 -12.56
N ARG A 86 -4.10 22.46 -12.47
CA ARG A 86 -5.30 21.59 -12.42
C ARG A 86 -5.97 21.60 -11.06
N LEU A 87 -5.38 22.25 -10.07
CA LEU A 87 -5.87 22.37 -8.71
C LEU A 87 -6.16 20.99 -8.08
N GLU A 88 -7.32 20.83 -7.46
CA GLU A 88 -7.76 19.59 -6.82
C GLU A 88 -7.96 18.42 -7.80
N LEU A 89 -8.01 18.69 -9.11
CA LEU A 89 -8.13 17.67 -10.17
C LEU A 89 -6.77 17.15 -10.64
N ALA A 90 -5.67 17.63 -10.08
CA ALA A 90 -4.35 17.09 -10.34
C ALA A 90 -4.28 15.60 -9.95
N PRO A 91 -3.39 14.78 -10.58
CA PRO A 91 -3.18 13.37 -10.24
C PRO A 91 -2.84 13.16 -8.76
N ARG A 92 -3.09 11.95 -8.26
CA ARG A 92 -2.93 11.59 -6.84
C ARG A 92 -1.54 11.87 -6.30
N ASP A 93 -0.50 11.54 -7.07
CA ASP A 93 0.90 11.79 -6.74
C ASP A 93 1.18 13.28 -6.56
N VAL A 94 0.70 14.11 -7.49
CA VAL A 94 0.84 15.57 -7.45
C VAL A 94 0.14 16.15 -6.20
N VAL A 95 -1.11 15.73 -5.95
CA VAL A 95 -1.87 16.22 -4.80
C VAL A 95 -1.24 15.78 -3.47
N SER A 96 -0.82 14.51 -3.38
CA SER A 96 -0.14 14.01 -2.18
C SER A 96 1.17 14.78 -1.92
N HIS A 97 1.95 15.02 -2.98
CA HIS A 97 3.18 15.80 -2.91
C HIS A 97 2.91 17.24 -2.43
N ALA A 98 1.89 17.90 -3.00
CA ALA A 98 1.48 19.24 -2.61
C ALA A 98 1.09 19.33 -1.13
N ILE A 99 0.35 18.33 -0.60
CA ILE A 99 -0.01 18.28 0.82
C ILE A 99 1.25 18.20 1.70
N ILE A 100 2.24 17.38 1.34
CA ILE A 100 3.47 17.27 2.13
C ILE A 100 4.30 18.53 2.06
N LEU A 101 4.42 19.18 0.91
CA LEU A 101 5.12 20.46 0.79
C LEU A 101 4.42 21.57 1.60
N GLU A 102 3.10 21.63 1.53
CA GLU A 102 2.30 22.60 2.29
C GLU A 102 2.39 22.32 3.81
N SER A 103 2.41 21.04 4.21
CA SER A 103 2.63 20.61 5.59
C SER A 103 3.97 21.13 6.13
N ARG A 104 5.04 20.96 5.36
CA ARG A 104 6.37 21.48 5.73
C ARG A 104 6.40 23.01 5.78
N ARG A 105 5.69 23.69 4.85
CA ARG A 105 5.62 25.15 4.80
C ARG A 105 4.92 25.76 6.02
N GLN A 106 3.88 25.08 6.54
CA GLN A 106 3.08 25.56 7.66
C GLN A 106 3.44 24.93 9.01
N ASP A 107 4.37 23.99 9.01
CA ASP A 107 4.68 23.14 10.18
C ASP A 107 3.39 22.54 10.80
N SER A 108 2.49 22.05 9.94
CA SER A 108 1.20 21.49 10.33
C SER A 108 0.83 20.28 9.49
N GLN A 109 0.20 19.30 10.09
CA GLN A 109 -0.39 18.13 9.42
C GLN A 109 -1.92 18.20 9.34
N GLU A 110 -2.49 19.38 9.56
CA GLU A 110 -3.93 19.61 9.48
C GLU A 110 -4.33 20.02 8.07
N PHE A 111 -5.05 19.10 7.40
CA PHE A 111 -5.60 19.31 6.06
C PHE A 111 -7.04 18.86 6.03
N TYR A 112 -7.83 19.53 5.19
CA TYR A 112 -9.26 19.29 5.11
C TYR A 112 -9.73 19.18 3.66
N LEU A 113 -10.73 18.32 3.45
CA LEU A 113 -11.53 18.26 2.24
C LEU A 113 -12.86 18.94 2.54
N ASP A 114 -13.26 19.94 1.73
CA ASP A 114 -14.47 20.72 1.89
C ASP A 114 -15.32 20.68 0.61
N ILE A 115 -16.53 20.18 0.70
CA ILE A 115 -17.52 20.16 -0.37
C ILE A 115 -18.88 20.77 0.07
N SER A 116 -18.91 21.42 1.22
CA SER A 116 -20.12 21.98 1.84
C SER A 116 -20.85 23.04 1.00
N HIS A 117 -20.18 23.56 -0.03
CA HIS A 117 -20.78 24.50 -0.99
C HIS A 117 -21.74 23.84 -2.01
N LYS A 118 -21.83 22.52 -2.04
CA LYS A 118 -22.75 21.75 -2.90
C LYS A 118 -24.06 21.46 -2.18
N ASP A 119 -25.10 21.18 -2.96
CA ASP A 119 -26.41 20.80 -2.42
C ASP A 119 -26.31 19.55 -1.52
N PRO A 120 -26.83 19.59 -0.29
CA PRO A 120 -26.71 18.48 0.66
C PRO A 120 -27.37 17.19 0.19
N GLU A 121 -28.54 17.26 -0.46
CA GLU A 121 -29.26 16.08 -0.93
C GLU A 121 -28.53 15.44 -2.12
N PHE A 122 -27.96 16.27 -3.00
CA PHE A 122 -27.06 15.79 -4.05
C PHE A 122 -25.89 15.01 -3.46
N LEU A 123 -25.20 15.53 -2.45
CA LEU A 123 -24.03 14.87 -1.83
C LEU A 123 -24.39 13.54 -1.18
N LYS A 124 -25.47 13.47 -0.44
CA LYS A 124 -25.98 12.24 0.20
C LYS A 124 -26.31 11.18 -0.83
N HIS A 125 -26.96 11.56 -1.93
CA HIS A 125 -27.31 10.65 -3.00
C HIS A 125 -26.11 10.19 -3.84
N ARG A 126 -25.17 11.11 -4.09
CA ARG A 126 -23.99 10.86 -4.93
C ARG A 126 -22.93 10.03 -4.22
N PHE A 127 -22.79 10.20 -2.90
CA PHE A 127 -21.76 9.57 -2.08
C PHE A 127 -22.33 8.89 -0.82
N PRO A 128 -23.33 8.03 -0.90
CA PRO A 128 -24.04 7.50 0.26
C PRO A 128 -23.08 6.79 1.24
N MET A 129 -22.18 5.95 0.75
CA MET A 129 -21.24 5.21 1.57
C MET A 129 -20.22 6.14 2.27
N ILE A 130 -19.76 7.17 1.59
CA ILE A 130 -18.81 8.14 2.18
C ILE A 130 -19.53 8.96 3.24
N TYR A 131 -20.72 9.46 2.93
CA TYR A 131 -21.56 10.23 3.86
C TYR A 131 -21.84 9.45 5.16
N GLU A 132 -22.34 8.22 5.03
CA GLU A 132 -22.66 7.37 6.19
C GLU A 132 -21.42 7.03 7.04
N ASN A 133 -20.27 6.74 6.40
CA ASN A 133 -19.05 6.43 7.14
C ASN A 133 -18.52 7.66 7.89
N LEU A 134 -18.54 8.83 7.28
CA LEU A 134 -18.11 10.06 7.94
C LEU A 134 -19.05 10.42 9.10
N LEU A 135 -20.36 10.28 8.95
CA LEU A 135 -21.31 10.47 10.04
C LEU A 135 -21.03 9.58 11.25
N LYS A 136 -20.68 8.30 11.03
CA LYS A 136 -20.28 7.39 12.09
C LYS A 136 -19.00 7.84 12.84
N GLN A 137 -18.19 8.66 12.19
CA GLN A 137 -16.97 9.26 12.74
C GLN A 137 -17.22 10.68 13.32
N GLY A 138 -18.46 11.16 13.31
CA GLY A 138 -18.84 12.45 13.86
C GLY A 138 -18.70 13.62 12.89
N TYR A 139 -18.58 13.36 11.58
CA TYR A 139 -18.46 14.38 10.53
C TYR A 139 -19.62 14.32 9.54
N ASP A 140 -20.22 15.46 9.24
CA ASP A 140 -21.22 15.59 8.18
C ASP A 140 -20.56 16.17 6.91
N LEU A 141 -20.48 15.36 5.86
CA LEU A 141 -19.89 15.74 4.57
C LEU A 141 -20.54 16.99 3.94
N THR A 142 -21.78 17.29 4.32
CA THR A 142 -22.54 18.42 3.75
C THR A 142 -22.29 19.76 4.43
N THR A 143 -21.68 19.74 5.61
CA THR A 143 -21.46 20.96 6.43
C THR A 143 -20.06 21.09 6.98
N ASP A 144 -19.35 19.96 7.17
CA ASP A 144 -18.08 19.97 7.88
C ASP A 144 -16.88 19.91 6.92
N ARG A 145 -15.78 20.47 7.37
CA ARG A 145 -14.47 20.24 6.78
C ARG A 145 -13.96 18.88 7.24
N ILE A 146 -13.76 17.96 6.29
CA ILE A 146 -13.39 16.59 6.60
C ILE A 146 -11.87 16.51 6.73
N PRO A 147 -11.31 16.11 7.89
CA PRO A 147 -9.87 15.99 8.06
C PRO A 147 -9.32 14.87 7.18
N ILE A 148 -8.27 15.19 6.43
CA ILE A 148 -7.62 14.26 5.50
C ILE A 148 -6.10 14.31 5.65
N PHE A 149 -5.43 13.22 5.27
CA PHE A 149 -3.97 13.20 5.07
C PHE A 149 -3.59 12.11 4.06
N PRO A 150 -2.47 12.24 3.33
CA PRO A 150 -2.00 11.16 2.47
C PRO A 150 -1.71 9.90 3.27
N CYS A 151 -2.04 8.75 2.71
CA CYS A 151 -1.64 7.45 3.26
C CYS A 151 -1.31 6.46 2.14
N GLN A 152 -0.62 5.38 2.48
CA GLN A 152 -0.35 4.32 1.52
C GLN A 152 -1.67 3.73 0.99
N HIS A 153 -1.72 3.46 -0.31
CA HIS A 153 -2.95 3.02 -0.97
C HIS A 153 -2.76 1.82 -1.91
N TYR A 154 -1.74 1.83 -2.78
CA TYR A 154 -1.53 0.79 -3.78
C TYR A 154 -0.05 0.59 -4.10
N LEU A 155 0.34 -0.67 -4.40
CA LEU A 155 1.66 -1.01 -4.89
C LEU A 155 1.60 -1.24 -6.40
N MET A 156 2.42 -0.52 -7.19
CA MET A 156 2.55 -0.76 -8.63
C MET A 156 3.73 -1.68 -8.97
N GLY A 157 4.65 -1.88 -8.03
CA GLY A 157 5.71 -2.88 -8.09
C GLY A 157 5.24 -4.27 -7.65
N GLY A 158 6.16 -5.22 -7.51
CA GLY A 158 5.86 -6.57 -7.04
C GLY A 158 6.68 -7.67 -7.71
N ILE A 159 6.15 -8.87 -7.68
CA ILE A 159 6.73 -10.05 -8.34
C ILE A 159 6.71 -9.83 -9.86
N ASP A 160 7.87 -9.88 -10.50
CA ASP A 160 7.99 -9.69 -11.95
C ASP A 160 7.29 -10.81 -12.70
N VAL A 161 6.37 -10.45 -13.58
CA VAL A 161 5.59 -11.40 -14.39
C VAL A 161 5.53 -10.99 -15.85
N ASN A 162 5.36 -11.98 -16.73
CA ASN A 162 5.08 -11.77 -18.15
C ASN A 162 3.57 -11.56 -18.41
N ALA A 163 3.18 -11.44 -19.69
CA ALA A 163 1.79 -11.25 -20.08
C ALA A 163 0.84 -12.39 -19.68
N ASP A 164 1.36 -13.60 -19.45
CA ASP A 164 0.61 -14.76 -18.97
C ASP A 164 0.66 -14.90 -17.43
N SER A 165 1.13 -13.88 -16.72
CA SER A 165 1.32 -13.86 -15.27
C SER A 165 2.35 -14.88 -14.75
N ARG A 166 3.20 -15.45 -15.60
CA ARG A 166 4.30 -16.31 -15.18
C ARG A 166 5.43 -15.50 -14.58
N THR A 167 5.98 -15.99 -13.49
CA THR A 167 7.26 -15.52 -12.96
C THR A 167 8.43 -16.17 -13.72
N ALA A 168 9.66 -15.79 -13.37
CA ALA A 168 10.85 -16.45 -13.87
C ALA A 168 11.06 -17.88 -13.30
N LEU A 169 10.33 -18.24 -12.25
CA LEU A 169 10.37 -19.59 -11.67
C LEU A 169 9.34 -20.48 -12.32
N ASP A 170 9.74 -21.73 -12.60
CA ASP A 170 8.85 -22.71 -13.21
C ASP A 170 7.62 -22.97 -12.33
N ARG A 171 6.45 -23.01 -12.97
CA ARG A 171 5.14 -23.28 -12.35
C ARG A 171 4.74 -22.30 -11.22
N LEU A 172 5.40 -21.13 -11.15
CA LEU A 172 5.01 -20.04 -10.24
C LEU A 172 4.44 -18.86 -11.03
N TYR A 173 3.25 -18.44 -10.62
CA TYR A 173 2.49 -17.31 -11.19
C TYR A 173 2.19 -16.30 -10.11
N ALA A 174 1.98 -15.04 -10.51
CA ALA A 174 1.47 -14.00 -9.63
C ALA A 174 0.48 -13.10 -10.38
N ALA A 175 -0.61 -12.70 -9.71
CA ALA A 175 -1.62 -11.82 -10.28
C ALA A 175 -2.22 -10.87 -9.23
N GLY A 176 -2.73 -9.73 -9.67
CA GLY A 176 -3.22 -8.67 -8.80
C GLY A 176 -2.07 -7.88 -8.16
N GLU A 177 -2.32 -7.17 -7.08
CA GLU A 177 -1.40 -6.18 -6.50
C GLU A 177 -0.04 -6.74 -6.03
N CYS A 178 0.08 -8.06 -5.82
CA CYS A 178 1.38 -8.66 -5.50
C CYS A 178 2.31 -8.79 -6.72
N SER A 179 1.80 -8.61 -7.95
CA SER A 179 2.54 -8.79 -9.20
C SER A 179 2.93 -7.44 -9.82
N HIS A 180 4.11 -7.41 -10.45
CA HIS A 180 4.55 -6.30 -11.27
C HIS A 180 4.27 -6.63 -12.75
N THR A 181 3.13 -6.18 -13.27
CA THR A 181 2.72 -6.34 -14.67
C THR A 181 3.26 -5.23 -15.57
N GLY A 182 3.66 -4.10 -14.98
CA GLY A 182 4.10 -2.88 -15.69
C GLY A 182 2.98 -2.01 -16.26
N VAL A 183 1.70 -2.44 -16.20
CA VAL A 183 0.59 -1.74 -16.85
C VAL A 183 0.24 -0.38 -16.22
N HIS A 184 0.64 -0.17 -14.97
CA HIS A 184 0.34 1.09 -14.25
C HIS A 184 1.43 2.15 -14.38
N GLY A 185 2.65 1.78 -14.81
CA GLY A 185 3.78 2.70 -14.77
C GLY A 185 4.01 3.23 -13.35
N ASN A 186 4.29 4.53 -13.24
CA ASN A 186 4.60 5.18 -11.97
C ASN A 186 3.37 5.70 -11.21
N ASN A 187 2.18 5.67 -11.82
CA ASN A 187 0.97 6.23 -11.20
C ASN A 187 -0.29 5.53 -11.72
N ARG A 188 -0.87 4.67 -10.91
CA ARG A 188 -2.08 3.92 -11.24
C ARG A 188 -3.31 4.84 -11.32
N LEU A 189 -4.05 4.77 -12.41
CA LEU A 189 -5.35 5.42 -12.53
C LEU A 189 -6.42 4.71 -11.67
N ALA A 190 -7.40 5.47 -11.22
CA ALA A 190 -8.50 4.95 -10.42
C ALA A 190 -9.18 3.75 -11.10
N SER A 191 -9.54 2.75 -10.31
CA SER A 191 -10.23 1.50 -10.71
C SER A 191 -9.42 0.54 -11.60
N ASN A 192 -8.27 0.94 -12.17
CA ASN A 192 -7.49 0.08 -13.06
C ASN A 192 -6.89 -1.15 -12.37
N SER A 193 -6.73 -1.14 -11.05
CA SER A 193 -6.27 -2.32 -10.30
C SER A 193 -7.21 -3.51 -10.41
N LEU A 194 -8.54 -3.27 -10.46
CA LEU A 194 -9.51 -4.34 -10.66
C LEU A 194 -9.42 -4.93 -12.06
N LEU A 195 -9.21 -4.09 -13.07
CA LEU A 195 -9.02 -4.54 -14.46
C LEU A 195 -7.74 -5.35 -14.59
N GLU A 196 -6.63 -4.90 -14.02
CA GLU A 196 -5.38 -5.65 -13.96
C GLU A 196 -5.60 -7.03 -13.31
N ALA A 197 -6.17 -7.07 -12.11
CA ALA A 197 -6.41 -8.32 -11.41
C ALA A 197 -7.25 -9.29 -12.22
N LEU A 198 -8.34 -8.84 -12.86
CA LEU A 198 -9.22 -9.68 -13.69
C LEU A 198 -8.51 -10.20 -14.94
N VAL A 199 -7.82 -9.34 -15.67
CA VAL A 199 -7.18 -9.70 -16.93
C VAL A 199 -6.03 -10.66 -16.70
N PHE A 200 -5.12 -10.33 -15.79
CA PHE A 200 -3.93 -11.13 -15.53
C PHE A 200 -4.26 -12.44 -14.81
N SER A 201 -5.24 -12.49 -13.91
CA SER A 201 -5.71 -13.76 -13.33
C SER A 201 -6.32 -14.68 -14.38
N ARG A 202 -7.07 -14.12 -15.36
CA ARG A 202 -7.57 -14.90 -16.49
C ARG A 202 -6.46 -15.45 -17.36
N HIS A 203 -5.44 -14.64 -17.66
CA HIS A 203 -4.28 -15.08 -18.44
C HIS A 203 -3.53 -16.21 -17.69
N ALA A 204 -3.27 -16.04 -16.39
CA ALA A 204 -2.70 -17.08 -15.56
C ALA A 204 -3.49 -18.39 -15.63
N ALA A 205 -4.81 -18.32 -15.46
CA ALA A 205 -5.68 -19.50 -15.48
C ALA A 205 -5.64 -20.22 -16.83
N MET A 206 -5.65 -19.47 -17.93
CA MET A 206 -5.60 -20.04 -19.28
C MET A 206 -4.23 -20.71 -19.55
N ASP A 207 -3.15 -20.11 -19.08
CA ASP A 207 -1.83 -20.65 -19.26
C ASP A 207 -1.58 -21.87 -18.38
N ILE A 208 -2.00 -21.83 -17.11
CA ILE A 208 -1.97 -22.99 -16.19
C ILE A 208 -2.73 -24.19 -16.81
N ALA A 209 -3.93 -23.94 -17.35
CA ALA A 209 -4.74 -24.99 -17.95
C ALA A 209 -4.03 -25.70 -19.13
N LYS A 210 -3.26 -24.96 -19.94
CA LYS A 210 -2.48 -25.54 -21.05
C LYS A 210 -1.35 -26.46 -20.58
N HIS A 211 -0.76 -26.19 -19.41
CA HIS A 211 0.40 -26.90 -18.89
C HIS A 211 0.05 -27.84 -17.72
N LEU A 212 -1.24 -28.02 -17.43
CA LEU A 212 -1.67 -28.84 -16.28
C LEU A 212 -1.21 -30.30 -16.40
N SER A 213 -1.20 -30.85 -17.61
CA SER A 213 -0.74 -32.22 -17.88
C SER A 213 0.79 -32.44 -17.68
N GLU A 214 1.55 -31.36 -17.57
CA GLU A 214 3.00 -31.42 -17.33
C GLU A 214 3.33 -31.45 -15.82
N VAL A 215 2.31 -31.31 -14.96
CA VAL A 215 2.48 -31.36 -13.51
C VAL A 215 2.50 -32.83 -13.05
N PRO A 216 3.50 -33.25 -12.25
CA PRO A 216 3.53 -34.59 -11.69
C PRO A 216 2.31 -34.88 -10.80
N ASP A 217 1.78 -36.08 -10.87
CA ASP A 217 0.67 -36.53 -10.01
C ASP A 217 1.08 -36.79 -8.56
N THR A 218 2.38 -36.81 -8.30
CA THR A 218 2.95 -37.07 -6.96
C THR A 218 3.68 -35.89 -6.43
N PHE A 219 3.37 -35.52 -5.19
CA PHE A 219 4.08 -34.48 -4.44
C PHE A 219 4.82 -35.12 -3.27
N GLU A 220 6.06 -34.70 -3.06
CA GLU A 220 6.78 -35.07 -1.84
C GLU A 220 6.16 -34.35 -0.65
N GLU A 221 5.80 -35.05 0.40
CA GLU A 221 5.43 -34.44 1.66
C GLU A 221 6.68 -33.87 2.34
N HIS A 222 6.72 -32.57 2.50
CA HIS A 222 7.76 -31.91 3.28
C HIS A 222 7.26 -31.61 4.68
N SER A 223 7.93 -32.13 5.69
CA SER A 223 7.71 -31.69 7.07
C SER A 223 8.43 -30.36 7.27
N PHE A 224 7.70 -29.37 7.73
CA PHE A 224 8.30 -28.11 8.15
C PHE A 224 8.80 -28.23 9.59
N PRO A 225 10.04 -27.86 9.90
CA PRO A 225 10.51 -27.82 11.28
C PRO A 225 9.62 -26.83 12.05
N HIS A 226 8.91 -27.34 13.02
CA HIS A 226 8.08 -26.56 13.91
C HIS A 226 8.49 -26.88 15.35
N ASP A 227 9.08 -25.88 16.01
CA ASP A 227 9.38 -25.93 17.43
C ASP A 227 8.30 -25.13 18.18
N PRO A 228 7.33 -25.81 18.83
CA PRO A 228 6.27 -25.14 19.55
C PRO A 228 6.78 -24.42 20.80
N ASP A 229 7.97 -24.79 21.31
CA ASP A 229 8.59 -24.23 22.49
C ASP A 229 9.54 -23.05 22.16
N ALA A 230 9.78 -22.79 20.87
CA ALA A 230 10.57 -21.64 20.45
C ALA A 230 9.98 -20.32 20.97
N PRO A 231 10.83 -19.34 21.37
CA PRO A 231 10.37 -18.06 21.88
C PRO A 231 9.60 -17.26 20.82
N PRO A 232 8.67 -16.39 21.24
CA PRO A 232 8.06 -15.44 20.31
C PRO A 232 9.12 -14.42 19.83
N ILE A 233 8.83 -13.75 18.70
CA ILE A 233 9.64 -12.61 18.27
C ILE A 233 9.64 -11.48 19.30
N PRO A 234 10.67 -10.63 19.35
CA PRO A 234 10.66 -9.43 20.20
C PRO A 234 9.43 -8.55 19.95
N GLN A 235 8.84 -8.03 21.02
CA GLN A 235 7.66 -7.17 20.92
C GLN A 235 8.00 -5.86 20.20
N GLY A 236 7.03 -5.32 19.47
CA GLY A 236 7.13 -4.00 18.84
C GLY A 236 7.83 -3.98 17.48
N LEU A 237 8.43 -5.07 16.99
CA LEU A 237 9.16 -5.09 15.72
C LEU A 237 8.32 -4.60 14.54
N ARG A 238 7.08 -5.03 14.42
CA ARG A 238 6.19 -4.58 13.34
C ARG A 238 5.89 -3.08 13.44
N THR A 239 5.79 -2.55 14.65
CA THR A 239 5.59 -1.11 14.87
C THR A 239 6.85 -0.33 14.49
N GLU A 240 8.02 -0.83 14.86
CA GLU A 240 9.30 -0.23 14.52
C GLU A 240 9.51 -0.18 13.00
N ILE A 241 9.25 -1.28 12.28
CA ILE A 241 9.36 -1.33 10.81
C ILE A 241 8.45 -0.28 10.16
N ARG A 242 7.20 -0.18 10.59
CA ARG A 242 6.23 0.81 10.08
C ARG A 242 6.69 2.24 10.33
N HIS A 243 7.21 2.51 11.51
CA HIS A 243 7.73 3.83 11.87
C HIS A 243 8.93 4.20 10.98
N ILE A 244 9.86 3.26 10.77
CA ILE A 244 10.99 3.46 9.85
C ILE A 244 10.47 3.80 8.46
N MET A 245 9.55 3.01 7.91
CA MET A 245 9.03 3.22 6.55
C MET A 245 8.29 4.54 6.41
N GLN A 246 7.46 4.92 7.40
CA GLN A 246 6.73 6.18 7.40
C GLN A 246 7.66 7.40 7.36
N HIS A 247 8.84 7.32 8.00
CA HIS A 247 9.78 8.43 8.08
C HIS A 247 10.85 8.41 6.98
N SER A 248 11.19 7.22 6.47
CA SER A 248 12.23 7.06 5.45
C SER A 248 11.70 7.16 4.02
N TYR A 249 10.55 6.54 3.76
CA TYR A 249 9.97 6.44 2.43
C TYR A 249 8.46 6.63 2.46
N PHE A 250 8.05 7.85 2.51
CA PHE A 250 6.65 8.28 2.38
C PHE A 250 6.47 9.03 1.05
N VAL A 251 5.51 9.92 0.92
CA VAL A 251 5.20 10.67 -0.32
C VAL A 251 6.41 11.38 -0.92
N ILE A 252 7.22 12.00 -0.07
CA ILE A 252 8.51 12.64 -0.45
C ILE A 252 9.60 11.95 0.34
N PRO A 253 10.38 11.05 -0.28
CA PRO A 253 11.43 10.32 0.39
C PRO A 253 12.51 11.24 1.00
N ASP A 254 12.99 10.85 2.19
CA ASP A 254 14.16 11.42 2.81
C ASP A 254 15.35 10.45 2.65
N LYS A 255 16.37 10.82 1.89
CA LYS A 255 17.49 9.93 1.56
C LYS A 255 18.34 9.56 2.76
N GLU A 256 18.55 10.48 3.72
CA GLU A 256 19.35 10.20 4.92
C GLU A 256 18.57 9.26 5.84
N ALA A 257 17.29 9.54 6.07
CA ALA A 257 16.41 8.66 6.83
C ALA A 257 16.25 7.29 6.15
N ALA A 258 16.20 7.23 4.81
CA ALA A 258 16.12 5.98 4.06
C ALA A 258 17.38 5.13 4.24
N ALA A 259 18.58 5.73 4.20
CA ALA A 259 19.83 5.01 4.42
C ALA A 259 19.93 4.47 5.86
N ALA A 260 19.61 5.29 6.87
CA ALA A 260 19.56 4.86 8.27
C ALA A 260 18.51 3.77 8.50
N GLY A 261 17.31 3.93 7.89
CA GLY A 261 16.24 2.97 7.92
C GLY A 261 16.61 1.63 7.30
N PHE A 262 17.28 1.65 6.14
CA PHE A 262 17.77 0.45 5.48
C PHE A 262 18.68 -0.38 6.39
N GLU A 263 19.68 0.25 7.02
CA GLU A 263 20.59 -0.42 7.93
C GLU A 263 19.85 -1.07 9.13
N ARG A 264 18.84 -0.39 9.66
CA ARG A 264 18.07 -0.93 10.78
C ARG A 264 17.15 -2.07 10.35
N VAL A 265 16.43 -1.93 9.24
CA VAL A 265 15.54 -2.96 8.69
C VAL A 265 16.33 -4.19 8.25
N ALA A 266 17.53 -4.03 7.65
CA ALA A 266 18.41 -5.13 7.28
C ALA A 266 18.78 -5.98 8.50
N ARG A 267 19.14 -5.33 9.64
CA ARG A 267 19.42 -6.04 10.90
C ARG A 267 18.20 -6.76 11.47
N ILE A 268 17.01 -6.13 11.43
CA ILE A 268 15.77 -6.79 11.87
C ILE A 268 15.49 -8.02 11.00
N ARG A 269 15.60 -7.87 9.69
CA ARG A 269 15.37 -8.98 8.74
C ARG A 269 16.36 -10.12 8.98
N GLN A 270 17.65 -9.83 9.13
CA GLN A 270 18.66 -10.84 9.42
C GLN A 270 18.36 -11.58 10.73
N MET A 271 18.04 -10.87 11.79
CA MET A 271 17.66 -11.44 13.08
C MET A 271 16.46 -12.40 12.95
N LEU A 272 15.45 -12.03 12.16
CA LEU A 272 14.26 -12.89 11.93
C LEU A 272 14.58 -14.12 11.08
N LEU A 273 15.53 -14.05 10.15
CA LEU A 273 15.94 -15.17 9.31
C LEU A 273 16.84 -16.17 10.03
N GLU A 274 17.73 -15.70 10.90
CA GLU A 274 18.73 -16.52 11.60
C GLU A 274 18.25 -17.02 12.97
N GLY A 275 17.26 -16.34 13.56
CA GLY A 275 16.75 -16.64 14.89
C GLY A 275 15.81 -17.87 14.90
N ASN A 276 15.89 -18.65 15.98
CA ASN A 276 14.91 -19.71 16.22
C ASN A 276 13.69 -19.14 16.94
N TYR A 277 12.68 -18.71 16.17
CA TYR A 277 11.44 -18.15 16.70
C TYR A 277 10.25 -19.07 16.41
N ARG A 278 9.24 -18.99 17.28
CA ARG A 278 7.98 -19.70 17.04
C ARG A 278 7.33 -19.22 15.75
N ILE A 279 7.10 -20.16 14.83
CA ILE A 279 6.41 -19.89 13.56
C ILE A 279 4.92 -19.70 13.85
N ASN A 280 4.47 -18.46 13.73
CA ASN A 280 3.08 -18.05 13.88
C ASN A 280 2.80 -16.83 12.98
N ALA A 281 1.57 -16.33 12.96
CA ALA A 281 1.20 -15.15 12.16
C ALA A 281 2.09 -13.93 12.47
N ASP A 282 2.41 -13.72 13.74
CA ASP A 282 3.24 -12.60 14.20
C ASP A 282 4.65 -12.62 13.60
N TYR A 283 5.28 -13.81 13.59
CA TYR A 283 6.59 -14.03 12.98
C TYR A 283 6.54 -13.85 11.46
N ILE A 284 5.56 -14.48 10.79
CA ILE A 284 5.43 -14.42 9.32
C ILE A 284 5.21 -12.98 8.87
N GLU A 285 4.28 -12.26 9.50
CA GLU A 285 4.02 -10.85 9.19
C GLU A 285 5.24 -9.96 9.45
N ALA A 286 5.93 -10.13 10.57
CA ALA A 286 7.12 -9.34 10.87
C ALA A 286 8.25 -9.58 9.84
N LYS A 287 8.45 -10.84 9.45
CA LYS A 287 9.42 -11.24 8.42
C LYS A 287 9.06 -10.65 7.05
N SER A 288 7.78 -10.69 6.68
CA SER A 288 7.29 -10.12 5.43
C SER A 288 7.45 -8.60 5.40
N LEU A 289 7.03 -7.91 6.45
CA LEU A 289 7.19 -6.46 6.57
C LEU A 289 8.67 -6.04 6.52
N ALA A 290 9.55 -6.77 7.23
CA ALA A 290 10.99 -6.49 7.20
C ALA A 290 11.60 -6.71 5.80
N THR A 291 11.18 -7.77 5.10
CA THR A 291 11.67 -8.07 3.75
C THR A 291 11.21 -7.03 2.74
N VAL A 292 9.92 -6.67 2.76
CA VAL A 292 9.36 -5.64 1.87
C VAL A 292 10.02 -4.28 2.14
N ALA A 293 10.14 -3.87 3.41
CA ALA A 293 10.80 -2.63 3.78
C ALA A 293 12.27 -2.61 3.32
N TYR A 294 13.00 -3.70 3.53
CA TYR A 294 14.37 -3.87 3.05
C TYR A 294 14.48 -3.67 1.54
N LEU A 295 13.58 -4.28 0.76
CA LEU A 295 13.61 -4.19 -0.70
C LEU A 295 13.27 -2.79 -1.20
N ILE A 296 12.25 -2.13 -0.61
CA ILE A 296 11.89 -0.74 -0.95
C ILE A 296 13.06 0.19 -0.67
N LEU A 297 13.62 0.16 0.55
CA LEU A 297 14.69 1.06 0.94
C LEU A 297 15.96 0.81 0.13
N LYS A 298 16.25 -0.44 -0.26
CA LYS A 298 17.38 -0.79 -1.14
C LYS A 298 17.25 -0.18 -2.54
N GLU A 299 16.03 -0.01 -3.07
CA GLU A 299 15.81 0.64 -4.37
C GLU A 299 15.96 2.17 -4.29
N VAL A 300 15.88 2.77 -3.10
CA VAL A 300 15.81 4.23 -2.89
C VAL A 300 17.16 4.84 -2.53
N ILE A 301 18.03 4.06 -1.89
CA ILE A 301 19.40 4.48 -1.53
C ILE A 301 20.37 4.17 -2.67
#